data_0c7e55e4faade1204b52dc0cc9861ad9
#
_entry.id   0c7e55e4faade1204b52dc0cc9861ad9
#
_cell.length_a   1.000
_cell.length_b   1.000
_cell.length_c   1.000
_cell.angle_alpha   90.00
_cell.angle_beta   90.00
_cell.angle_gamma   90.00
#
_symmetry.space_group_name_H-M   'P 1'
#
loop_
_entity.id
_entity.type
_entity.pdbx_description
1 polymer ?
#
loop_
_entity_poly.entity_id
_entity_poly.type
_entity_poly.pdbx_seq_one_letter_code
_entity_poly.pdbx_strand_id
1 'polypeptide(L)'
;LQLNPPAFSNPLSGKTPIDEAGIIKAMDDAGKATVAARLVDSFFGNISFRKDSLLYISQTGSSLDELPGRIDCVPLDGSSTCELTSSSELSAHVKIYELTGDTAILHGHPRFSVIMSMAGGPLQFGHTRTLGDVTVVAGEVGAGRHGLVHTWPQAMQAGHAAIVHGHGVFASSATSFHKAFERLSSIEQLCFEKYKETLGVRL
;
A
#
# COMPACT_ATOMS: atom_id res chain seq x y z
N LEU A 1 -9.52 5.40 -28.46
CA LEU A 1 -9.41 4.65 -27.19
C LEU A 1 -10.25 5.38 -26.16
N GLN A 2 -11.33 4.78 -25.68
CA GLN A 2 -12.14 5.37 -24.61
C GLN A 2 -11.47 5.00 -23.28
N LEU A 3 -10.71 5.95 -22.71
CA LEU A 3 -10.13 5.81 -21.38
C LEU A 3 -11.19 6.21 -20.36
N ASN A 4 -11.77 5.23 -19.70
CA ASN A 4 -12.67 5.50 -18.59
C ASN A 4 -11.86 5.90 -17.35
N PRO A 5 -12.14 7.06 -16.73
CA PRO A 5 -11.48 7.46 -15.50
C PRO A 5 -11.79 6.45 -14.38
N PRO A 6 -10.83 6.18 -13.51
CA PRO A 6 -11.12 5.46 -12.28
C PRO A 6 -12.15 6.27 -11.47
N ALA A 7 -13.21 5.61 -11.03
CA ALA A 7 -14.21 6.21 -10.17
C ALA A 7 -14.11 5.53 -8.80
N PHE A 8 -13.69 6.29 -7.80
CA PHE A 8 -13.51 5.77 -6.44
C PHE A 8 -14.63 6.25 -5.53
N SER A 9 -15.30 5.29 -4.91
CA SER A 9 -16.17 5.51 -3.76
C SER A 9 -15.47 4.90 -2.56
N ASN A 10 -15.32 5.65 -1.47
CA ASN A 10 -14.71 5.13 -0.26
C ASN A 10 -15.79 4.63 0.72
N PRO A 11 -16.03 3.32 0.79
CA PRO A 11 -17.05 2.74 1.66
C PRO A 11 -16.57 2.53 3.09
N LEU A 12 -15.29 2.82 3.38
CA LEU A 12 -14.66 2.45 4.64
C LEU A 12 -15.04 3.40 5.77
N SER A 13 -15.16 2.84 6.98
CA SER A 13 -15.34 3.64 8.19
C SER A 13 -14.07 4.43 8.52
N GLY A 14 -14.25 5.70 8.88
CA GLY A 14 -13.18 6.53 9.42
C GLY A 14 -12.83 6.25 10.88
N LYS A 15 -13.51 5.30 11.53
CA LYS A 15 -13.29 4.95 12.93
C LYS A 15 -12.05 4.06 13.07
N THR A 16 -11.25 4.32 14.09
CA THR A 16 -10.13 3.45 14.49
C THR A 16 -10.70 2.21 15.19
N PRO A 17 -10.32 0.99 14.75
CA PRO A 17 -10.71 -0.23 15.46
C PRO A 17 -10.07 -0.28 16.86
N ILE A 18 -10.82 -0.78 17.84
CA ILE A 18 -10.42 -0.78 19.26
C ILE A 18 -10.07 -2.18 19.79
N ASP A 19 -10.48 -3.22 19.12
CA ASP A 19 -10.23 -4.61 19.49
C ASP A 19 -9.85 -5.47 18.28
N GLU A 20 -9.44 -6.70 18.53
CA GLU A 20 -8.99 -7.63 17.50
C GLU A 20 -10.07 -7.92 16.45
N ALA A 21 -11.30 -8.17 16.89
CA ALA A 21 -12.41 -8.45 15.98
C ALA A 21 -12.69 -7.25 15.06
N GLY A 22 -12.63 -6.03 15.61
CA GLY A 22 -12.76 -4.79 14.86
C GLY A 22 -11.60 -4.58 13.88
N ILE A 23 -10.37 -4.95 14.25
CA ILE A 23 -9.20 -4.88 13.37
C ILE A 23 -9.36 -5.83 12.20
N ILE A 24 -9.66 -7.10 12.46
CA ILE A 24 -9.86 -8.12 11.43
C ILE A 24 -10.97 -7.69 10.46
N LYS A 25 -12.10 -7.20 11.01
CA LYS A 25 -13.19 -6.68 10.19
C LYS A 25 -12.76 -5.48 9.35
N ALA A 26 -12.04 -4.52 9.90
CA ALA A 26 -11.58 -3.34 9.19
C ALA A 26 -10.58 -3.70 8.07
N MET A 27 -9.71 -4.69 8.29
CA MET A 27 -8.80 -5.23 7.28
C MET A 27 -9.57 -5.93 6.16
N ASP A 28 -10.56 -6.75 6.48
CA ASP A 28 -11.42 -7.44 5.50
C ASP A 28 -12.22 -6.44 4.64
N ASP A 29 -12.86 -5.46 5.29
CA ASP A 29 -13.59 -4.39 4.60
C ASP A 29 -12.66 -3.59 3.67
N ALA A 30 -11.45 -3.26 4.13
CA ALA A 30 -10.47 -2.50 3.35
C ALA A 30 -9.91 -3.31 2.19
N GLY A 31 -9.64 -4.59 2.38
CA GLY A 31 -9.21 -5.49 1.31
C GLY A 31 -10.26 -5.59 0.21
N LYS A 32 -11.51 -5.86 0.57
CA LYS A 32 -12.67 -5.90 -0.36
C LYS A 32 -12.84 -4.60 -1.13
N ALA A 33 -12.76 -3.46 -0.44
CA ALA A 33 -12.87 -2.15 -1.08
C ALA A 33 -11.73 -1.92 -2.08
N THR A 34 -10.51 -2.32 -1.76
CA THR A 34 -9.32 -2.15 -2.60
C THR A 34 -9.42 -3.00 -3.88
N VAL A 35 -9.87 -4.25 -3.77
CA VAL A 35 -10.12 -5.13 -4.92
C VAL A 35 -11.29 -4.63 -5.77
N ALA A 36 -12.41 -4.27 -5.14
CA ALA A 36 -13.58 -3.73 -5.85
C ALA A 36 -13.27 -2.42 -6.62
N ALA A 37 -12.39 -1.59 -6.08
CA ALA A 37 -11.89 -0.38 -6.73
C ALA A 37 -10.83 -0.65 -7.80
N ARG A 38 -10.43 -1.90 -8.02
CA ARG A 38 -9.37 -2.32 -8.96
C ARG A 38 -8.02 -1.63 -8.69
N LEU A 39 -7.75 -1.37 -7.43
CA LEU A 39 -6.46 -0.85 -6.95
C LEU A 39 -5.45 -1.96 -6.71
N VAL A 40 -5.88 -3.22 -6.78
CA VAL A 40 -5.07 -4.42 -6.72
C VAL A 40 -5.77 -5.56 -7.46
N ASP A 41 -5.02 -6.44 -8.08
CA ASP A 41 -5.49 -7.77 -8.45
C ASP A 41 -5.41 -8.68 -7.23
N SER A 42 -6.41 -9.50 -6.99
CA SER A 42 -6.74 -10.15 -5.71
C SER A 42 -5.58 -10.76 -4.91
N PHE A 43 -4.58 -11.36 -5.56
CA PHE A 43 -3.45 -12.03 -4.89
C PHE A 43 -2.19 -11.17 -4.75
N PHE A 44 -2.22 -9.95 -5.25
CA PHE A 44 -1.11 -8.99 -5.14
C PHE A 44 -1.45 -7.91 -4.14
N GLY A 45 -0.44 -7.37 -3.50
CA GLY A 45 -0.63 -6.40 -2.44
C GLY A 45 -0.77 -7.04 -1.06
N ASN A 46 -0.85 -6.22 -0.07
CA ASN A 46 -0.99 -6.63 1.32
C ASN A 46 -1.57 -5.49 2.17
N ILE A 47 -1.97 -5.85 3.36
CA ILE A 47 -2.62 -4.94 4.29
C ILE A 47 -2.16 -5.24 5.70
N SER A 48 -1.96 -4.20 6.51
CA SER A 48 -1.65 -4.39 7.93
C SER A 48 -2.26 -3.31 8.81
N PHE A 49 -2.40 -3.65 10.08
CA PHE A 49 -2.83 -2.74 11.13
C PHE A 49 -1.99 -2.93 12.38
N ARG A 50 -1.42 -1.84 12.91
CA ARG A 50 -0.67 -1.86 14.18
C ARG A 50 -1.57 -1.46 15.34
N LYS A 51 -1.58 -2.28 16.37
CA LYS A 51 -2.18 -1.94 17.65
C LYS A 51 -1.20 -2.26 18.77
N ASP A 52 -0.80 -1.23 19.51
CA ASP A 52 0.19 -1.35 20.58
C ASP A 52 1.49 -2.01 20.08
N SER A 53 1.89 -3.12 20.67
CA SER A 53 3.06 -3.93 20.29
C SER A 53 2.74 -5.05 19.28
N LEU A 54 1.54 -5.08 18.74
CA LEU A 54 1.08 -6.13 17.82
C LEU A 54 0.87 -5.56 16.42
N LEU A 55 1.25 -6.35 15.43
CA LEU A 55 1.01 -6.11 14.01
C LEU A 55 0.09 -7.20 13.45
N TYR A 56 -1.08 -6.80 12.98
CA TYR A 56 -1.97 -7.65 12.19
C TYR A 56 -1.62 -7.46 10.72
N ILE A 57 -1.30 -8.53 10.00
CA ILE A 57 -0.85 -8.46 8.60
C ILE A 57 -1.43 -9.63 7.79
N SER A 58 -1.80 -9.37 6.54
CA SER A 58 -2.22 -10.42 5.62
C SER A 58 -1.10 -11.41 5.35
N GLN A 59 -1.45 -12.70 5.20
CA GLN A 59 -0.50 -13.76 4.84
C GLN A 59 -0.06 -13.63 3.38
N THR A 60 1.13 -14.11 3.09
CA THR A 60 1.66 -14.19 1.72
C THR A 60 0.69 -14.96 0.81
N GLY A 61 0.40 -14.40 -0.36
CA GLY A 61 -0.48 -15.02 -1.35
C GLY A 61 -1.96 -15.04 -0.98
N SER A 62 -2.37 -14.29 0.05
CA SER A 62 -3.79 -14.12 0.36
C SER A 62 -4.46 -13.20 -0.65
N SER A 63 -5.70 -13.52 -1.03
CA SER A 63 -6.57 -12.58 -1.72
C SER A 63 -7.05 -11.52 -0.75
N LEU A 64 -6.92 -10.23 -1.10
CA LEU A 64 -7.31 -9.15 -0.19
C LEU A 64 -8.83 -9.05 0.04
N ASP A 65 -9.65 -9.65 -0.81
CA ASP A 65 -11.10 -9.74 -0.65
C ASP A 65 -11.55 -11.00 0.12
N GLU A 66 -10.60 -11.86 0.53
CA GLU A 66 -10.84 -13.12 1.27
C GLU A 66 -9.91 -13.24 2.49
N LEU A 67 -9.84 -12.21 3.31
CA LEU A 67 -8.90 -12.13 4.45
C LEU A 67 -9.29 -12.92 5.72
N PRO A 68 -10.57 -13.26 6.02
CA PRO A 68 -10.89 -14.05 7.22
C PRO A 68 -10.08 -15.34 7.29
N GLY A 69 -9.34 -15.54 8.39
CA GLY A 69 -8.43 -16.67 8.58
C GLY A 69 -7.09 -16.57 7.81
N ARG A 70 -6.80 -15.43 7.22
CA ARG A 70 -5.58 -15.13 6.47
C ARG A 70 -4.82 -13.90 7.00
N ILE A 71 -5.02 -13.58 8.25
CA ILE A 71 -4.36 -12.48 8.95
C ILE A 71 -3.54 -13.07 10.10
N ASP A 72 -2.26 -12.80 10.09
CA ASP A 72 -1.36 -13.13 11.20
C ASP A 72 -1.30 -11.96 12.19
N CYS A 73 -1.20 -12.29 13.48
CA CYS A 73 -0.92 -11.34 14.55
C CYS A 73 0.53 -11.55 15.01
N VAL A 74 1.40 -10.59 14.69
CA VAL A 74 2.85 -10.68 14.90
C VAL A 74 3.28 -9.68 15.97
N PRO A 75 3.96 -10.11 17.05
CA PRO A 75 4.60 -9.18 17.97
C PRO A 75 5.71 -8.38 17.28
N LEU A 76 5.77 -7.07 17.52
CA LEU A 76 6.77 -6.18 16.91
C LEU A 76 8.19 -6.38 17.46
N ASP A 77 8.35 -7.14 18.54
CA ASP A 77 9.64 -7.50 19.14
C ASP A 77 10.34 -8.68 18.44
N GLY A 78 9.75 -9.23 17.38
CA GLY A 78 10.30 -10.35 16.63
C GLY A 78 10.20 -11.70 17.34
N SER A 79 9.41 -11.83 18.42
CA SER A 79 9.27 -13.07 19.19
C SER A 79 8.37 -14.12 18.54
N SER A 80 7.73 -13.83 17.40
CA SER A 80 6.78 -14.70 16.72
C SER A 80 7.43 -15.58 15.67
N THR A 81 6.89 -16.80 15.49
CA THR A 81 7.18 -17.69 14.36
C THR A 81 6.17 -17.54 13.20
N CYS A 82 5.14 -16.72 13.36
CA CYS A 82 4.13 -16.45 12.31
C CYS A 82 4.72 -15.76 11.08
N GLU A 83 5.89 -15.17 11.19
CA GLU A 83 6.64 -14.56 10.08
C GLU A 83 6.84 -15.49 8.87
N LEU A 84 6.71 -16.80 9.07
CA LEU A 84 6.77 -17.77 7.98
C LEU A 84 5.53 -17.74 7.06
N THR A 85 4.39 -17.23 7.53
CA THR A 85 3.13 -17.13 6.78
C THR A 85 2.76 -15.70 6.42
N SER A 86 3.29 -14.73 7.15
CA SER A 86 3.06 -13.31 6.93
C SER A 86 3.60 -12.82 5.58
N SER A 87 3.06 -11.71 5.09
CA SER A 87 3.53 -11.06 3.86
C SER A 87 5.06 -10.95 3.82
N SER A 88 5.65 -11.21 2.65
CA SER A 88 7.08 -11.02 2.40
C SER A 88 7.57 -9.57 2.62
N GLU A 89 6.65 -8.63 2.73
CA GLU A 89 6.91 -7.21 3.00
C GLU A 89 6.75 -6.83 4.48
N LEU A 90 6.58 -7.80 5.38
CA LEU A 90 6.45 -7.58 6.82
C LEU A 90 7.53 -6.62 7.37
N SER A 91 8.79 -6.82 7.01
CA SER A 91 9.89 -5.98 7.46
C SER A 91 9.76 -4.52 7.03
N ALA A 92 9.23 -4.28 5.83
CA ALA A 92 8.97 -2.93 5.33
C ALA A 92 7.79 -2.28 6.07
N HIS A 93 6.71 -3.03 6.35
CA HIS A 93 5.58 -2.54 7.16
C HIS A 93 6.03 -2.13 8.57
N VAL A 94 6.80 -2.99 9.25
CA VAL A 94 7.36 -2.67 10.57
C VAL A 94 8.15 -1.37 10.52
N LYS A 95 9.02 -1.22 9.52
CA LYS A 95 9.85 -0.01 9.39
C LYS A 95 9.04 1.25 9.08
N ILE A 96 7.97 1.14 8.28
CA ILE A 96 7.06 2.27 8.05
C ILE A 96 6.41 2.70 9.37
N TYR A 97 5.89 1.75 10.15
CA TYR A 97 5.28 2.07 11.44
C TYR A 97 6.23 2.73 12.42
N GLU A 98 7.50 2.30 12.43
CA GLU A 98 8.54 2.93 13.26
C GLU A 98 8.79 4.39 12.86
N LEU A 99 8.85 4.68 11.55
CA LEU A 99 9.22 5.99 11.04
C LEU A 99 8.06 6.98 10.95
N THR A 100 6.83 6.51 10.71
CA THR A 100 5.67 7.38 10.50
C THR A 100 4.79 7.53 11.73
N GLY A 101 4.81 6.56 12.63
CA GLY A 101 3.85 6.48 13.73
C GLY A 101 2.43 6.07 13.30
N ASP A 102 2.24 5.71 12.04
CA ASP A 102 0.94 5.29 11.50
C ASP A 102 0.44 3.98 12.12
N THR A 103 -0.83 3.65 11.88
CA THR A 103 -1.46 2.43 12.40
C THR A 103 -2.05 1.53 11.33
N ALA A 104 -2.32 2.05 10.14
CA ALA A 104 -2.91 1.30 9.03
C ALA A 104 -2.06 1.47 7.76
N ILE A 105 -1.78 0.38 7.05
CA ILE A 105 -1.09 0.37 5.76
C ILE A 105 -1.92 -0.43 4.75
N LEU A 106 -2.11 0.14 3.57
CA LEU A 106 -2.62 -0.52 2.36
C LEU A 106 -1.54 -0.52 1.29
N HIS A 107 -1.27 -1.68 0.71
CA HIS A 107 -0.46 -1.83 -0.48
C HIS A 107 -1.29 -2.42 -1.62
N GLY A 108 -1.26 -1.76 -2.76
CA GLY A 108 -1.91 -2.20 -3.97
C GLY A 108 -1.05 -1.94 -5.21
N HIS A 109 -1.52 -2.48 -6.35
CA HIS A 109 -0.86 -2.34 -7.65
C HIS A 109 -1.76 -1.58 -8.65
N PRO A 110 -2.10 -0.31 -8.35
CA PRO A 110 -2.97 0.48 -9.20
C PRO A 110 -2.32 0.67 -10.58
N ARG A 111 -3.09 0.43 -11.62
CA ARG A 111 -2.57 0.31 -12.99
C ARG A 111 -1.82 1.53 -13.47
N PHE A 112 -2.43 2.72 -13.33
CA PHE A 112 -1.84 3.95 -13.86
C PHE A 112 -0.65 4.42 -13.02
N SER A 113 -0.67 4.14 -11.72
CA SER A 113 0.45 4.42 -10.83
C SER A 113 1.68 3.60 -11.20
N VAL A 114 1.50 2.30 -11.48
CA VAL A 114 2.57 1.43 -11.96
C VAL A 114 3.12 1.92 -13.30
N ILE A 115 2.25 2.17 -14.30
CA ILE A 115 2.65 2.66 -15.62
C ILE A 115 3.41 3.99 -15.52
N MET A 116 2.86 4.95 -14.82
CA MET A 116 3.44 6.29 -14.71
C MET A 116 4.73 6.31 -13.90
N SER A 117 4.90 5.38 -12.94
CA SER A 117 6.17 5.23 -12.24
C SER A 117 7.33 4.89 -13.17
N MET A 118 7.05 4.23 -14.30
CA MET A 118 8.04 3.83 -15.32
C MET A 118 8.23 4.86 -16.44
N ALA A 119 7.35 5.85 -16.57
CA ALA A 119 7.35 6.79 -17.69
C ALA A 119 8.65 7.61 -17.84
N GLY A 120 9.40 7.80 -16.78
CA GLY A 120 10.71 8.48 -16.79
C GLY A 120 11.91 7.55 -17.04
N GLY A 121 11.68 6.31 -17.49
CA GLY A 121 12.71 5.30 -17.65
C GLY A 121 13.13 4.63 -16.33
N PRO A 122 14.18 3.79 -16.35
CA PRO A 122 14.66 3.07 -15.16
C PRO A 122 14.99 4.00 -14.00
N LEU A 123 14.65 3.59 -12.79
CA LEU A 123 15.03 4.28 -11.56
C LEU A 123 15.99 3.37 -10.77
N GLN A 124 17.19 3.88 -10.49
CA GLN A 124 18.21 3.11 -9.77
C GLN A 124 17.91 3.10 -8.27
N PHE A 125 18.28 2.02 -7.61
CA PHE A 125 18.20 1.89 -6.16
C PHE A 125 18.89 3.07 -5.45
N GLY A 126 18.25 3.62 -4.43
CA GLY A 126 18.74 4.79 -3.69
C GLY A 126 18.45 6.14 -4.35
N HIS A 127 17.91 6.16 -5.58
CA HIS A 127 17.42 7.37 -6.21
C HIS A 127 15.90 7.49 -6.08
N THR A 128 15.43 8.73 -6.12
CA THR A 128 14.00 9.04 -6.09
C THR A 128 13.63 9.97 -7.23
N ARG A 129 12.37 9.94 -7.62
CA ARG A 129 11.74 10.98 -8.45
C ARG A 129 10.38 11.32 -7.86
N THR A 130 9.74 12.36 -8.36
CA THR A 130 8.38 12.71 -7.96
C THR A 130 7.41 12.55 -9.13
N LEU A 131 6.19 12.17 -8.79
CA LEU A 131 5.05 12.16 -9.70
C LEU A 131 3.95 13.02 -9.07
N GLY A 132 3.86 14.30 -9.48
CA GLY A 132 3.17 15.30 -8.69
C GLY A 132 3.91 15.55 -7.39
N ASP A 133 3.21 15.40 -6.27
CA ASP A 133 3.73 15.50 -4.90
C ASP A 133 4.11 14.14 -4.29
N VAL A 134 3.93 13.04 -5.04
CA VAL A 134 4.20 11.68 -4.55
C VAL A 134 5.61 11.24 -4.90
N THR A 135 6.34 10.73 -3.91
CA THR A 135 7.68 10.18 -4.12
C THR A 135 7.62 8.82 -4.78
N VAL A 136 8.44 8.63 -5.81
CA VAL A 136 8.69 7.33 -6.47
C VAL A 136 10.07 6.84 -6.04
N VAL A 137 10.13 5.61 -5.53
CA VAL A 137 11.37 4.94 -5.12
C VAL A 137 11.60 3.67 -5.92
N ALA A 138 12.85 3.22 -5.98
CA ALA A 138 13.22 1.91 -6.52
C ALA A 138 13.66 0.97 -5.40
N GLY A 139 13.39 -0.33 -5.59
CA GLY A 139 13.83 -1.39 -4.70
C GLY A 139 13.21 -2.72 -5.11
N GLU A 140 13.79 -3.80 -4.59
CA GLU A 140 13.32 -5.16 -4.78
C GLU A 140 12.42 -5.57 -3.61
N VAL A 141 11.46 -6.46 -3.86
CA VAL A 141 10.63 -7.03 -2.78
C VAL A 141 11.52 -7.77 -1.77
N GLY A 142 11.30 -7.52 -0.49
CA GLY A 142 12.04 -8.15 0.60
C GLY A 142 13.09 -7.26 1.27
N ALA A 143 13.89 -7.87 2.15
CA ALA A 143 14.87 -7.20 3.00
C ALA A 143 16.33 -7.33 2.51
N GLY A 144 16.55 -7.78 1.27
CA GLY A 144 17.88 -7.89 0.68
C GLY A 144 18.60 -6.55 0.56
N ARG A 145 19.84 -6.55 0.07
CA ARG A 145 20.68 -5.35 -0.05
C ARG A 145 20.02 -4.20 -0.81
N HIS A 146 19.20 -4.51 -1.81
CA HIS A 146 18.43 -3.55 -2.59
C HIS A 146 16.94 -3.60 -2.26
N GLY A 147 16.61 -4.13 -1.09
CA GLY A 147 15.23 -4.32 -0.65
C GLY A 147 14.50 -3.01 -0.40
N LEU A 148 13.20 -3.03 -0.65
CA LEU A 148 12.29 -1.90 -0.43
C LEU A 148 12.32 -1.38 1.01
N VAL A 149 12.67 -2.23 1.98
CA VAL A 149 12.82 -1.84 3.39
C VAL A 149 13.82 -0.68 3.61
N HIS A 150 14.74 -0.46 2.66
CA HIS A 150 15.77 0.59 2.77
C HIS A 150 15.37 1.92 2.11
N THR A 151 14.40 1.94 1.21
CA THR A 151 14.06 3.14 0.43
C THR A 151 12.64 3.63 0.68
N TRP A 152 11.73 2.70 0.79
CA TRP A 152 10.31 2.99 0.87
C TRP A 152 9.84 3.64 2.18
N PRO A 153 10.22 3.14 3.38
CA PRO A 153 9.76 3.75 4.62
C PRO A 153 10.12 5.23 4.75
N GLN A 154 11.31 5.61 4.29
CA GLN A 154 11.75 7.02 4.28
C GLN A 154 10.88 7.88 3.36
N ALA A 155 10.50 7.35 2.18
CA ALA A 155 9.64 8.07 1.26
C ALA A 155 8.24 8.31 1.80
N MET A 156 7.77 7.45 2.69
CA MET A 156 6.45 7.57 3.31
C MET A 156 6.38 8.58 4.45
N GLN A 157 7.50 8.98 5.05
CA GLN A 157 7.51 9.90 6.20
C GLN A 157 6.84 11.25 5.89
N ALA A 158 7.01 11.78 4.69
CA ALA A 158 6.51 13.11 4.35
C ALA A 158 5.02 13.12 3.96
N GLY A 159 4.57 12.11 3.20
CA GLY A 159 3.26 12.10 2.58
C GLY A 159 2.37 10.92 2.97
N HIS A 160 2.85 10.03 3.83
CA HIS A 160 2.17 8.78 4.20
C HIS A 160 1.79 7.91 2.99
N ALA A 161 2.46 8.11 1.87
CA ALA A 161 2.32 7.31 0.66
C ALA A 161 3.56 7.41 -0.21
N ALA A 162 3.86 6.35 -0.95
CA ALA A 162 4.92 6.31 -1.95
C ALA A 162 4.59 5.33 -3.06
N ILE A 163 5.10 5.61 -4.25
CA ILE A 163 5.03 4.70 -5.40
C ILE A 163 6.36 3.94 -5.48
N VAL A 164 6.28 2.64 -5.64
CA VAL A 164 7.44 1.80 -5.96
C VAL A 164 7.51 1.62 -7.47
N HIS A 165 8.64 1.99 -8.07
CA HIS A 165 8.88 1.95 -9.51
C HIS A 165 8.57 0.58 -10.11
N GLY A 166 7.62 0.52 -11.04
CA GLY A 166 7.21 -0.70 -11.73
C GLY A 166 6.51 -1.74 -10.85
N HIS A 167 6.16 -1.42 -9.60
CA HIS A 167 5.61 -2.39 -8.65
C HIS A 167 4.21 -1.98 -8.15
N GLY A 168 4.08 -0.93 -7.38
CA GLY A 168 2.80 -0.56 -6.78
C GLY A 168 2.87 0.68 -5.91
N VAL A 169 1.84 0.87 -5.10
CA VAL A 169 1.68 2.01 -4.20
C VAL A 169 1.44 1.53 -2.78
N PHE A 170 2.09 2.18 -1.85
CA PHE A 170 1.82 2.05 -0.43
C PHE A 170 1.20 3.33 0.10
N ALA A 171 0.17 3.19 0.88
CA ALA A 171 -0.48 4.28 1.57
C ALA A 171 -0.72 3.92 3.03
N SER A 172 -0.45 4.84 3.93
CA SER A 172 -0.60 4.63 5.37
C SER A 172 -1.44 5.73 6.03
N SER A 173 -1.85 5.48 7.25
CA SER A 173 -2.63 6.43 8.05
C SER A 173 -2.43 6.18 9.53
N ALA A 174 -2.43 7.26 10.31
CA ALA A 174 -2.38 7.21 11.77
C ALA A 174 -3.69 6.75 12.43
N THR A 175 -4.80 6.64 11.69
CA THR A 175 -6.11 6.44 12.30
C THR A 175 -6.91 5.26 11.74
N SER A 176 -6.98 5.11 10.41
CA SER A 176 -7.90 4.13 9.81
C SER A 176 -7.56 3.83 8.37
N PHE A 177 -8.07 2.71 7.87
CA PHE A 177 -7.96 2.35 6.44
C PHE A 177 -8.71 3.33 5.51
N HIS A 178 -9.70 4.05 6.00
CA HIS A 178 -10.40 5.07 5.21
C HIS A 178 -9.42 6.09 4.62
N LYS A 179 -8.51 6.64 5.44
CA LYS A 179 -7.51 7.62 4.99
C LYS A 179 -6.42 7.00 4.11
N ALA A 180 -6.00 5.77 4.40
CA ALA A 180 -5.04 5.06 3.55
C ALA A 180 -5.66 4.77 2.17
N PHE A 181 -6.93 4.37 2.11
CA PHE A 181 -7.65 4.14 0.86
C PHE A 181 -7.85 5.44 0.05
N GLU A 182 -8.19 6.55 0.71
CA GLU A 182 -8.27 7.87 0.05
C GLU A 182 -6.94 8.24 -0.62
N ARG A 183 -5.81 8.06 0.07
CA ARG A 183 -4.48 8.33 -0.49
C ARG A 183 -4.17 7.44 -1.68
N LEU A 184 -4.39 6.14 -1.54
CA LEU A 184 -4.17 5.16 -2.61
C LEU A 184 -4.99 5.50 -3.86
N SER A 185 -6.28 5.81 -3.69
CA SER A 185 -7.21 6.20 -4.76
C SER A 185 -6.81 7.52 -5.42
N SER A 186 -6.41 8.51 -4.62
CA SER A 186 -6.00 9.83 -5.13
C SER A 186 -4.74 9.74 -5.96
N ILE A 187 -3.78 8.88 -5.58
CA ILE A 187 -2.55 8.65 -6.36
C ILE A 187 -2.88 7.99 -7.70
N GLU A 188 -3.76 6.99 -7.72
CA GLU A 188 -4.19 6.37 -8.97
C GLU A 188 -4.91 7.37 -9.88
N GLN A 189 -5.77 8.23 -9.32
CA GLN A 189 -6.43 9.29 -10.09
C GLN A 189 -5.41 10.29 -10.66
N LEU A 190 -4.45 10.75 -9.87
CA LEU A 190 -3.37 11.62 -10.32
C LEU A 190 -2.59 11.00 -11.48
N CYS A 191 -2.23 9.72 -11.34
CA CYS A 191 -1.49 8.99 -12.36
C CYS A 191 -2.31 8.79 -13.64
N PHE A 192 -3.61 8.55 -13.52
CA PHE A 192 -4.51 8.49 -14.67
C PHE A 192 -4.54 9.82 -15.44
N GLU A 193 -4.67 10.97 -14.75
CA GLU A 193 -4.67 12.27 -15.40
C GLU A 193 -3.34 12.53 -16.14
N LYS A 194 -2.23 12.23 -15.50
CA LYS A 194 -0.90 12.35 -16.13
C LYS A 194 -0.73 11.39 -17.32
N TYR A 195 -1.27 10.19 -17.24
CA TYR A 195 -1.26 9.26 -18.37
C TYR A 195 -2.05 9.79 -19.56
N LYS A 196 -3.21 10.42 -19.34
CA LYS A 196 -3.98 11.08 -20.41
C LYS A 196 -3.19 12.21 -21.06
N GLU A 197 -2.52 13.04 -20.26
CA GLU A 197 -1.67 14.12 -20.77
C GLU A 197 -0.58 13.58 -21.71
N THR A 198 0.05 12.45 -21.36
CA THR A 198 1.09 11.83 -22.22
C THR A 198 0.54 11.33 -23.56
N LEU A 199 -0.75 10.97 -23.61
CA LEU A 199 -1.41 10.52 -24.84
C LEU A 199 -1.96 11.67 -25.69
N GLY A 200 -1.88 12.92 -25.22
CA GLY A 200 -2.46 14.07 -25.90
C GLY A 200 -4.02 14.04 -25.96
N VAL A 201 -4.63 13.22 -25.11
CA VAL A 201 -6.09 13.11 -25.04
C VAL A 201 -6.63 14.26 -24.19
N ARG A 202 -7.21 15.24 -24.82
CA ARG A 202 -8.09 16.23 -24.16
C ARG A 202 -9.50 15.67 -24.16
N LEU A 203 -10.10 15.53 -22.99
CA LEU A 203 -11.54 15.27 -22.84
C LEU A 203 -12.33 16.57 -22.95
#